data_f5263c87e1b7f005a35099e5420d3482
#
_entry.id   f5263c87e1b7f005a35099e5420d3482
#
_cell.length_a   1.000
_cell.length_b   1.000
_cell.length_c   1.000
_cell.angle_alpha   90.00
_cell.angle_beta   90.00
_cell.angle_gamma   90.00
#
_symmetry.space_group_name_H-M   'P 1'
#
loop_
_entity.id
_entity.type
_entity.pdbx_description
1 polymer ?
#
loop_
_entity_poly.entity_id
_entity_poly.type
_entity_poly.pdbx_seq_one_letter_code
_entity_poly.pdbx_strand_id
1 'polypeptide(L)'
;MRRILALTLIAVLALSVIGFAQAGTKANPYRLILVPSTDVAVVASTGDAIAEALTRITGLEIQAFMTPDIPAAISEYSSAEGDVFGFLSTAAYLDAFVETLDVTGKQCDFPLISVRNGYIGYWTGYYVRRDSGIETFADLDGKVWGYPYPGSTSGYKVPAAELANAGITVGGTVETGSHNASLVALYNGDVDFISAFFSPPQAPIVLRQMGFQWEPGDDLELGIWNSTPAETWGEATGRITGDLAWYVKDVREAFLLDGTYPDVVEKIGIVALSSVIPNDGVSFVPDFPAADKAAIVAAIKSFIATPEGNALFSNPNFYAWDNVQDTTDAIYDVYRQAKGYAVPER
;
A
#
# COMPACT_ATOMS: atom_id res chain seq x y z
N MET A 1 -24.80 52.48 35.88
CA MET A 1 -25.30 51.62 34.81
C MET A 1 -24.30 51.42 33.67
N ARG A 2 -23.62 52.47 33.12
CA ARG A 2 -22.64 52.27 32.02
C ARG A 2 -21.39 51.42 32.35
N ARG A 3 -20.94 51.39 33.64
CA ARG A 3 -19.77 50.56 34.04
C ARG A 3 -20.09 49.09 34.22
N ILE A 4 -21.34 48.74 34.53
CA ILE A 4 -21.78 47.35 34.70
C ILE A 4 -22.00 46.70 33.31
N LEU A 5 -22.50 47.48 32.32
CA LEU A 5 -22.63 46.96 30.94
C LEU A 5 -21.26 46.68 30.25
N ALA A 6 -20.22 47.46 30.58
CA ALA A 6 -18.88 47.23 30.02
C ALA A 6 -18.22 45.94 30.57
N LEU A 7 -18.44 45.65 31.87
CA LEU A 7 -17.91 44.43 32.50
C LEU A 7 -18.64 43.16 32.04
N THR A 8 -19.94 43.23 31.75
CA THR A 8 -20.71 42.12 31.23
C THR A 8 -20.33 41.83 29.77
N LEU A 9 -20.03 42.83 28.96
CA LEU A 9 -19.61 42.66 27.57
C LEU A 9 -18.20 42.03 27.49
N ILE A 10 -17.29 42.37 28.37
CA ILE A 10 -15.95 41.75 28.43
C ILE A 10 -16.02 40.33 28.95
N ALA A 11 -16.92 39.99 29.88
CA ALA A 11 -17.13 38.61 30.36
C ALA A 11 -17.77 37.71 29.27
N VAL A 12 -18.67 38.27 28.44
CA VAL A 12 -19.28 37.51 27.35
C VAL A 12 -18.30 37.29 26.17
N LEU A 13 -17.39 38.25 25.90
CA LEU A 13 -16.32 38.05 24.91
C LEU A 13 -15.21 37.10 25.39
N ALA A 14 -15.01 36.94 26.69
CA ALA A 14 -14.05 35.98 27.24
C ALA A 14 -14.58 34.52 27.30
N LEU A 15 -15.91 34.33 27.19
CA LEU A 15 -16.54 33.01 27.21
C LEU A 15 -16.77 32.41 25.82
N SER A 16 -16.47 33.10 24.74
CA SER A 16 -16.65 32.63 23.37
C SER A 16 -15.38 32.05 22.72
N VAL A 17 -14.28 31.90 23.46
CA VAL A 17 -13.19 31.00 23.03
C VAL A 17 -13.46 29.63 23.64
N ILE A 18 -14.48 28.93 23.13
CA ILE A 18 -14.47 27.49 23.16
C ILE A 18 -13.32 27.11 22.23
N GLY A 19 -12.11 27.05 22.76
CA GLY A 19 -10.99 26.52 22.04
C GLY A 19 -11.33 25.06 21.72
N PHE A 20 -11.57 24.75 20.47
CA PHE A 20 -11.42 23.38 20.02
C PHE A 20 -10.08 22.90 20.55
N ALA A 21 -10.05 21.81 21.30
CA ALA A 21 -8.82 21.28 21.84
C ALA A 21 -7.87 21.08 20.63
N GLN A 22 -6.74 21.79 20.63
CA GLN A 22 -5.79 21.75 19.53
C GLN A 22 -5.38 20.29 19.33
N ALA A 23 -5.52 19.79 18.10
CA ALA A 23 -5.05 18.45 17.74
C ALA A 23 -3.52 18.35 17.89
N GLY A 24 -2.99 17.15 18.02
CA GLY A 24 -1.57 16.90 18.26
C GLY A 24 -1.15 17.07 19.71
N THR A 25 -2.09 17.02 20.66
CA THR A 25 -1.83 17.02 22.11
C THR A 25 -2.23 15.68 22.72
N LYS A 26 -1.75 15.39 23.94
CA LYS A 26 -2.13 14.15 24.67
C LYS A 26 -3.63 13.99 24.88
N ALA A 27 -4.36 15.09 25.00
CA ALA A 27 -5.82 15.08 25.14
C ALA A 27 -6.55 14.90 23.81
N ASN A 28 -5.90 15.24 22.68
CA ASN A 28 -6.44 15.16 21.34
C ASN A 28 -5.28 14.83 20.38
N PRO A 29 -4.79 13.59 20.31
CA PRO A 29 -3.69 13.20 19.44
C PRO A 29 -4.11 13.21 17.96
N TYR A 30 -3.15 13.41 17.07
CA TYR A 30 -3.32 13.07 15.65
C TYR A 30 -3.44 11.55 15.51
N ARG A 31 -4.33 11.10 14.65
CA ARG A 31 -4.55 9.67 14.38
C ARG A 31 -3.89 9.29 13.07
N LEU A 32 -2.98 8.31 13.13
CA LEU A 32 -2.42 7.64 11.97
C LEU A 32 -3.28 6.42 11.64
N ILE A 33 -4.12 6.51 10.61
CA ILE A 33 -4.97 5.39 10.17
C ILE A 33 -4.12 4.36 9.41
N LEU A 34 -4.28 3.11 9.81
CA LEU A 34 -3.65 1.94 9.20
C LEU A 34 -4.72 0.96 8.70
N VAL A 35 -4.43 0.28 7.59
CA VAL A 35 -5.32 -0.72 6.99
C VAL A 35 -4.76 -2.13 7.14
N PRO A 36 -5.63 -3.16 7.34
CA PRO A 36 -5.19 -4.55 7.42
C PRO A 36 -4.84 -5.08 6.02
N SER A 37 -3.57 -5.00 5.63
CA SER A 37 -3.12 -5.42 4.29
C SER A 37 -2.32 -6.73 4.29
N THR A 38 -1.64 -7.03 5.40
CA THR A 38 -0.79 -8.21 5.57
C THR A 38 -1.07 -8.88 6.91
N ASP A 39 -0.11 -8.94 7.83
CA ASP A 39 -0.31 -9.42 9.19
C ASP A 39 -0.80 -8.30 10.10
N VAL A 40 -2.05 -8.40 10.56
CA VAL A 40 -2.73 -7.36 11.36
C VAL A 40 -1.96 -7.02 12.62
N ALA A 41 -1.37 -8.01 13.31
CA ALA A 41 -0.62 -7.78 14.55
C ALA A 41 0.69 -7.05 14.27
N VAL A 42 1.38 -7.40 13.18
CA VAL A 42 2.61 -6.73 12.75
C VAL A 42 2.31 -5.31 12.29
N VAL A 43 1.24 -5.10 11.51
CA VAL A 43 0.84 -3.75 11.07
C VAL A 43 0.53 -2.87 12.27
N ALA A 44 -0.22 -3.35 13.24
CA ALA A 44 -0.55 -2.58 14.44
C ALA A 44 0.71 -2.22 15.27
N SER A 45 1.53 -3.22 15.62
CA SER A 45 2.73 -2.98 16.45
C SER A 45 3.79 -2.13 15.75
N THR A 46 3.97 -2.27 14.45
CA THR A 46 4.88 -1.44 13.65
C THR A 46 4.33 -0.01 13.53
N GLY A 47 3.02 0.13 13.35
CA GLY A 47 2.36 1.44 13.33
C GLY A 47 2.52 2.20 14.66
N ASP A 48 2.36 1.51 15.79
CA ASP A 48 2.61 2.10 17.12
C ASP A 48 4.06 2.60 17.24
N ALA A 49 5.04 1.79 16.85
CA ALA A 49 6.45 2.17 16.90
C ALA A 49 6.76 3.40 16.01
N ILE A 50 6.15 3.46 14.81
CA ILE A 50 6.27 4.61 13.91
C ILE A 50 5.62 5.86 14.54
N ALA A 51 4.40 5.74 15.09
CA ALA A 51 3.70 6.85 15.74
C ALA A 51 4.49 7.42 16.92
N GLU A 52 5.08 6.55 17.78
CA GLU A 52 5.98 6.95 18.86
C GLU A 52 7.22 7.68 18.33
N ALA A 53 7.83 7.19 17.27
CA ALA A 53 9.00 7.84 16.66
C ALA A 53 8.63 9.22 16.08
N LEU A 54 7.51 9.34 15.38
CA LEU A 54 7.02 10.61 14.86
C LEU A 54 6.69 11.60 15.98
N THR A 55 6.05 11.14 17.07
CA THR A 55 5.81 11.95 18.28
C THR A 55 7.13 12.47 18.86
N ARG A 56 8.14 11.62 19.00
CA ARG A 56 9.47 11.99 19.52
C ARG A 56 10.17 13.03 18.64
N ILE A 57 10.03 12.91 17.31
CA ILE A 57 10.71 13.80 16.35
C ILE A 57 10.00 15.15 16.23
N THR A 58 8.66 15.15 16.17
CA THR A 58 7.86 16.36 15.93
C THR A 58 7.47 17.10 17.19
N GLY A 59 7.38 16.39 18.32
CA GLY A 59 6.76 16.90 19.56
C GLY A 59 5.23 16.97 19.51
N LEU A 60 4.60 16.52 18.40
CA LEU A 60 3.16 16.36 18.26
C LEU A 60 2.73 14.99 18.79
N GLU A 61 1.65 14.92 19.51
CA GLU A 61 1.11 13.63 19.96
C GLU A 61 0.43 12.91 18.78
N ILE A 62 0.93 11.74 18.42
CA ILE A 62 0.47 10.91 17.30
C ILE A 62 0.17 9.51 17.84
N GLN A 63 -0.98 8.96 17.47
CA GLN A 63 -1.38 7.60 17.82
C GLN A 63 -1.73 6.81 16.57
N ALA A 64 -1.21 5.59 16.46
CA ALA A 64 -1.63 4.68 15.42
C ALA A 64 -3.04 4.15 15.72
N PHE A 65 -3.84 4.05 14.67
CA PHE A 65 -5.21 3.55 14.75
C PHE A 65 -5.40 2.48 13.66
N MET A 66 -5.34 1.23 14.10
CA MET A 66 -5.60 0.09 13.23
C MET A 66 -7.09 -0.13 13.08
N THR A 67 -7.60 -0.05 11.86
CA THR A 67 -9.01 -0.31 11.58
C THR A 67 -9.27 -1.81 11.40
N PRO A 68 -10.50 -2.29 11.71
CA PRO A 68 -10.82 -3.71 11.54
C PRO A 68 -10.83 -4.16 10.09
N ASP A 69 -11.18 -3.26 9.18
CA ASP A 69 -11.25 -3.50 7.74
C ASP A 69 -11.07 -2.21 6.94
N ILE A 70 -11.00 -2.33 5.62
CA ILE A 70 -10.83 -1.18 4.72
C ILE A 70 -12.04 -0.24 4.70
N PRO A 71 -13.30 -0.71 4.66
CA PRO A 71 -14.46 0.18 4.78
C PRO A 71 -14.46 1.04 6.04
N ALA A 72 -14.07 0.46 7.18
CA ALA A 72 -13.93 1.22 8.42
C ALA A 72 -12.82 2.29 8.33
N ALA A 73 -11.69 1.98 7.68
CA ALA A 73 -10.63 2.96 7.44
C ALA A 73 -11.11 4.14 6.58
N ILE A 74 -11.84 3.85 5.52
CA ILE A 74 -12.42 4.86 4.62
C ILE A 74 -13.38 5.78 5.40
N SER A 75 -14.29 5.20 6.18
CA SER A 75 -15.27 5.95 6.97
C SER A 75 -14.62 6.82 8.06
N GLU A 76 -13.63 6.29 8.79
CA GLU A 76 -12.87 7.06 9.78
C GLU A 76 -12.10 8.22 9.15
N TYR A 77 -11.54 7.98 7.96
CA TYR A 77 -10.77 8.99 7.23
C TYR A 77 -11.69 10.09 6.67
N SER A 78 -12.80 9.71 6.01
CA SER A 78 -13.71 10.66 5.37
C SER A 78 -14.52 11.52 6.34
N SER A 79 -14.74 11.03 7.57
CA SER A 79 -15.46 11.75 8.62
C SER A 79 -14.55 12.62 9.53
N ALA A 80 -13.23 12.62 9.31
CA ALA A 80 -12.27 13.30 10.17
C ALA A 80 -12.29 14.83 9.97
N GLU A 81 -12.00 15.57 11.05
CA GLU A 81 -12.05 17.04 11.08
C GLU A 81 -10.64 17.66 11.18
N GLY A 82 -9.71 17.25 10.29
CA GLY A 82 -8.35 17.80 10.24
C GLY A 82 -7.37 17.19 11.27
N ASP A 83 -7.71 16.06 11.87
CA ASP A 83 -6.91 15.37 12.90
C ASP A 83 -6.38 14.00 12.46
N VAL A 84 -6.56 13.63 11.18
CA VAL A 84 -6.22 12.31 10.65
C VAL A 84 -5.26 12.39 9.46
N PHE A 85 -4.30 11.52 9.45
CA PHE A 85 -3.52 11.15 8.27
C PHE A 85 -3.43 9.61 8.20
N GLY A 86 -3.11 9.07 7.02
CA GLY A 86 -3.20 7.61 6.85
C GLY A 86 -2.16 7.05 5.90
N PHE A 87 -1.86 5.76 6.12
CA PHE A 87 -1.15 4.91 5.19
C PHE A 87 -2.18 3.97 4.56
N LEU A 88 -2.92 4.50 3.58
CA LEU A 88 -4.00 3.78 2.92
C LEU A 88 -3.48 3.10 1.65
N SER A 89 -3.98 1.91 1.35
CA SER A 89 -3.72 1.30 0.04
C SER A 89 -4.28 2.20 -1.08
N THR A 90 -3.74 2.08 -2.29
CA THR A 90 -4.15 2.91 -3.44
C THR A 90 -5.66 2.99 -3.61
N ALA A 91 -6.35 1.84 -3.62
CA ALA A 91 -7.80 1.83 -3.78
C ALA A 91 -8.52 2.42 -2.55
N ALA A 92 -8.06 2.10 -1.32
CA ALA A 92 -8.66 2.65 -0.12
C ALA A 92 -8.52 4.18 -0.04
N TYR A 93 -7.36 4.72 -0.47
CA TYR A 93 -7.16 6.17 -0.57
C TYR A 93 -8.11 6.80 -1.58
N LEU A 94 -8.26 6.21 -2.78
CA LEU A 94 -9.13 6.76 -3.81
C LEU A 94 -10.60 6.74 -3.40
N ASP A 95 -11.06 5.66 -2.76
CA ASP A 95 -12.41 5.57 -2.22
C ASP A 95 -12.61 6.60 -1.10
N ALA A 96 -11.66 6.73 -0.16
CA ALA A 96 -11.69 7.72 0.91
C ALA A 96 -11.65 9.16 0.38
N PHE A 97 -10.88 9.41 -0.69
CA PHE A 97 -10.83 10.71 -1.36
C PHE A 97 -12.19 11.10 -1.91
N VAL A 98 -12.88 10.19 -2.63
CA VAL A 98 -14.21 10.45 -3.19
C VAL A 98 -15.22 10.70 -2.08
N GLU A 99 -15.25 9.84 -1.06
CA GLU A 99 -16.18 9.99 0.07
C GLU A 99 -15.93 11.29 0.85
N THR A 100 -14.65 11.64 1.09
CA THR A 100 -14.29 12.92 1.73
C THR A 100 -14.75 14.11 0.91
N LEU A 101 -14.54 14.07 -0.41
CA LEU A 101 -14.98 15.14 -1.31
C LEU A 101 -16.50 15.30 -1.30
N ASP A 102 -17.25 14.19 -1.31
CA ASP A 102 -18.71 14.18 -1.26
C ASP A 102 -19.25 14.73 0.06
N VAL A 103 -18.60 14.38 1.19
CA VAL A 103 -19.04 14.80 2.53
C VAL A 103 -18.66 16.25 2.83
N THR A 104 -17.43 16.66 2.48
CA THR A 104 -16.86 17.94 2.92
C THR A 104 -16.78 19.00 1.82
N GLY A 105 -16.87 18.60 0.54
CA GLY A 105 -16.58 19.46 -0.61
C GLY A 105 -15.09 19.79 -0.78
N LYS A 106 -14.19 19.13 -0.04
CA LYS A 106 -12.74 19.43 -0.02
C LYS A 106 -11.93 18.20 -0.41
N GLN A 107 -10.77 18.46 -1.01
CA GLN A 107 -9.84 17.40 -1.44
C GLN A 107 -8.88 17.02 -0.31
N CYS A 108 -8.53 15.73 -0.24
CA CYS A 108 -7.43 15.23 0.56
C CYS A 108 -6.09 15.65 -0.05
N ASP A 109 -5.05 15.67 0.79
CA ASP A 109 -3.67 15.93 0.34
C ASP A 109 -2.86 14.61 0.36
N PHE A 110 -1.95 14.45 -0.62
CA PHE A 110 -1.11 13.27 -0.78
C PHE A 110 0.34 13.68 -1.05
N PRO A 111 1.07 14.12 0.00
CA PRO A 111 2.40 14.68 -0.17
C PRO A 111 3.53 13.67 -0.40
N LEU A 112 3.37 12.41 -0.02
CA LEU A 112 4.40 11.38 -0.15
C LEU A 112 3.85 10.11 -0.74
N ILE A 113 4.54 9.59 -1.78
CA ILE A 113 4.34 8.24 -2.31
C ILE A 113 5.43 7.31 -1.79
N SER A 114 5.10 6.06 -1.48
CA SER A 114 6.09 5.06 -1.08
C SER A 114 6.93 4.61 -2.27
N VAL A 115 8.18 4.27 -1.97
CA VAL A 115 9.10 3.65 -2.91
C VAL A 115 9.36 2.22 -2.45
N ARG A 116 9.17 1.25 -3.33
CA ARG A 116 9.47 -0.17 -3.10
C ARG A 116 10.42 -0.65 -4.19
N ASN A 117 11.58 -1.17 -3.79
CA ASN A 117 12.62 -1.65 -4.72
C ASN A 117 13.02 -0.62 -5.81
N GLY A 118 12.94 0.69 -5.50
CA GLY A 118 13.23 1.78 -6.42
C GLY A 118 12.04 2.24 -7.26
N TYR A 119 10.86 1.63 -7.12
CA TYR A 119 9.65 1.97 -7.89
C TYR A 119 8.62 2.72 -7.07
N ILE A 120 7.94 3.67 -7.71
CA ILE A 120 6.77 4.38 -7.16
C ILE A 120 5.44 3.77 -7.62
N GLY A 121 5.49 2.60 -8.23
CA GLY A 121 4.35 1.83 -8.70
C GLY A 121 4.64 0.34 -8.63
N TYR A 122 3.59 -0.45 -8.73
CA TYR A 122 3.61 -1.90 -8.75
C TYR A 122 2.50 -2.41 -9.69
N TRP A 123 2.33 -3.71 -9.81
CA TRP A 123 1.36 -4.32 -10.72
C TRP A 123 0.54 -5.40 -10.01
N THR A 124 -0.57 -5.77 -10.59
CA THR A 124 -1.13 -7.09 -10.37
C THR A 124 -0.37 -8.09 -11.22
N GLY A 125 0.12 -9.15 -10.62
CA GLY A 125 0.51 -10.36 -11.34
C GLY A 125 -0.67 -11.33 -11.43
N TYR A 126 -0.88 -11.93 -12.60
CA TYR A 126 -1.79 -13.04 -12.79
C TYR A 126 -0.98 -14.33 -12.75
N TYR A 127 -1.10 -15.04 -11.63
CA TYR A 127 -0.28 -16.21 -11.31
C TYR A 127 -1.06 -17.48 -11.60
N VAL A 128 -0.36 -18.46 -12.17
CA VAL A 128 -0.88 -19.79 -12.55
C VAL A 128 0.12 -20.86 -12.16
N ARG A 129 -0.33 -22.09 -12.01
CA ARG A 129 0.61 -23.22 -11.98
C ARG A 129 1.20 -23.42 -13.38
N ARG A 130 2.51 -23.66 -13.45
CA ARG A 130 3.22 -23.83 -14.75
C ARG A 130 2.77 -25.08 -15.51
N ASP A 131 2.19 -26.07 -14.83
CA ASP A 131 1.64 -27.30 -15.39
C ASP A 131 0.15 -27.19 -15.77
N SER A 132 -0.47 -26.02 -15.62
CA SER A 132 -1.91 -25.83 -15.84
C SER A 132 -2.32 -25.75 -17.30
N GLY A 133 -1.38 -25.49 -18.21
CA GLY A 133 -1.67 -25.21 -19.62
C GLY A 133 -2.25 -23.80 -19.87
N ILE A 134 -2.29 -22.92 -18.87
CA ILE A 134 -2.65 -21.51 -19.01
C ILE A 134 -1.37 -20.75 -19.37
N GLU A 135 -1.32 -20.14 -20.55
CA GLU A 135 -0.11 -19.48 -21.08
C GLU A 135 -0.30 -17.99 -21.30
N THR A 136 -1.55 -17.53 -21.45
CA THR A 136 -1.89 -16.15 -21.75
C THR A 136 -2.99 -15.61 -20.84
N PHE A 137 -3.15 -14.29 -20.83
CA PHE A 137 -4.26 -13.64 -20.11
C PHE A 137 -5.64 -14.10 -20.61
N ALA A 138 -5.78 -14.38 -21.91
CA ALA A 138 -7.03 -14.84 -22.51
C ALA A 138 -7.43 -16.26 -22.04
N ASP A 139 -6.46 -17.11 -21.68
CA ASP A 139 -6.71 -18.46 -21.19
C ASP A 139 -7.35 -18.49 -19.78
N LEU A 140 -7.45 -17.32 -19.11
CA LEU A 140 -8.16 -17.18 -17.84
C LEU A 140 -9.68 -17.27 -17.98
N ASP A 141 -10.21 -17.21 -19.22
CA ASP A 141 -11.65 -17.36 -19.47
C ASP A 141 -12.14 -18.74 -19.02
N GLY A 142 -13.25 -18.77 -18.29
CA GLY A 142 -13.83 -19.98 -17.70
C GLY A 142 -13.06 -20.60 -16.53
N LYS A 143 -11.95 -20.01 -16.07
CA LYS A 143 -11.11 -20.52 -14.98
C LYS A 143 -11.59 -20.05 -13.61
N VAL A 144 -11.27 -20.81 -12.57
CA VAL A 144 -11.57 -20.45 -11.16
C VAL A 144 -10.53 -19.47 -10.65
N TRP A 145 -11.00 -18.29 -10.25
CA TRP A 145 -10.17 -17.19 -9.76
C TRP A 145 -10.10 -17.14 -8.23
N GLY A 146 -8.90 -17.24 -7.67
CA GLY A 146 -8.62 -16.98 -6.26
C GLY A 146 -8.18 -15.52 -6.03
N TYR A 147 -8.75 -14.85 -5.03
CA TYR A 147 -8.38 -13.49 -4.68
C TYR A 147 -8.40 -13.26 -3.16
N PRO A 148 -7.63 -12.28 -2.63
CA PRO A 148 -7.51 -12.12 -1.17
C PRO A 148 -8.82 -11.64 -0.53
N TYR A 149 -9.35 -10.49 -0.94
CA TYR A 149 -10.59 -9.88 -0.46
C TYR A 149 -11.02 -8.74 -1.40
N PRO A 150 -12.30 -8.34 -1.41
CA PRO A 150 -12.82 -7.35 -2.39
C PRO A 150 -12.21 -5.94 -2.30
N GLY A 151 -11.69 -5.55 -1.13
CA GLY A 151 -11.02 -4.25 -0.93
C GLY A 151 -9.58 -4.18 -1.43
N SER A 152 -8.98 -5.32 -1.84
CA SER A 152 -7.59 -5.37 -2.31
C SER A 152 -7.44 -4.69 -3.66
N THR A 153 -6.47 -3.77 -3.79
CA THR A 153 -6.18 -3.08 -5.05
C THR A 153 -5.73 -4.06 -6.12
N SER A 154 -4.56 -4.71 -5.92
CA SER A 154 -3.95 -5.63 -6.89
C SER A 154 -4.53 -7.05 -6.84
N GLY A 155 -5.18 -7.41 -5.73
CA GLY A 155 -5.78 -8.72 -5.59
C GLY A 155 -7.21 -8.83 -6.13
N TYR A 156 -7.95 -7.72 -6.24
CA TYR A 156 -9.34 -7.77 -6.65
C TYR A 156 -9.78 -6.60 -7.54
N LYS A 157 -9.66 -5.33 -7.11
CA LYS A 157 -10.28 -4.20 -7.82
C LYS A 157 -9.70 -3.99 -9.22
N VAL A 158 -8.38 -4.03 -9.35
CA VAL A 158 -7.72 -3.92 -10.66
C VAL A 158 -8.01 -5.15 -11.52
N PRO A 159 -7.79 -6.39 -11.03
CA PRO A 159 -8.09 -7.57 -11.82
C PRO A 159 -9.55 -7.68 -12.27
N ALA A 160 -10.50 -7.39 -11.39
CA ALA A 160 -11.93 -7.45 -11.73
C ALA A 160 -12.27 -6.52 -12.90
N ALA A 161 -11.73 -5.29 -12.87
CA ALA A 161 -11.93 -4.33 -13.96
C ALA A 161 -11.24 -4.77 -15.27
N GLU A 162 -10.02 -5.31 -15.19
CA GLU A 162 -9.27 -5.74 -16.37
C GLU A 162 -9.84 -7.00 -17.01
N LEU A 163 -10.23 -8.00 -16.22
CA LEU A 163 -10.94 -9.19 -16.70
C LEU A 163 -12.25 -8.80 -17.41
N ALA A 164 -13.05 -7.92 -16.79
CA ALA A 164 -14.30 -7.44 -17.39
C ALA A 164 -14.06 -6.67 -18.71
N ASN A 165 -13.05 -5.78 -18.75
CA ASN A 165 -12.71 -5.01 -19.93
C ASN A 165 -12.19 -5.90 -21.08
N ALA A 166 -11.54 -7.01 -20.76
CA ALA A 166 -11.10 -8.01 -21.73
C ALA A 166 -12.21 -8.98 -22.17
N GLY A 167 -13.41 -8.88 -21.57
CA GLY A 167 -14.52 -9.80 -21.85
C GLY A 167 -14.31 -11.21 -21.28
N ILE A 168 -13.39 -11.37 -20.32
CA ILE A 168 -13.11 -12.64 -19.64
C ILE A 168 -14.17 -12.89 -18.57
N THR A 169 -14.82 -14.06 -18.65
CA THR A 169 -15.81 -14.53 -17.68
C THR A 169 -15.21 -15.68 -16.88
N VAL A 170 -14.91 -15.45 -15.60
CA VAL A 170 -14.34 -16.50 -14.73
C VAL A 170 -15.36 -17.61 -14.45
N GLY A 171 -14.90 -18.86 -14.37
CA GLY A 171 -15.74 -20.04 -14.09
C GLY A 171 -16.22 -20.15 -12.64
N GLY A 172 -15.57 -19.39 -11.74
CA GLY A 172 -15.90 -19.32 -10.32
C GLY A 172 -14.91 -18.42 -9.60
N THR A 173 -15.24 -18.08 -8.34
CA THR A 173 -14.37 -17.25 -7.50
C THR A 173 -14.20 -17.83 -6.11
N VAL A 174 -13.02 -17.66 -5.52
CA VAL A 174 -12.69 -18.07 -4.15
C VAL A 174 -12.05 -16.89 -3.43
N GLU A 175 -12.71 -16.35 -2.41
CA GLU A 175 -12.12 -15.38 -1.49
C GLU A 175 -11.28 -16.12 -0.45
N THR A 176 -9.97 -15.80 -0.38
CA THR A 176 -8.99 -16.55 0.42
C THR A 176 -8.56 -15.84 1.71
N GLY A 177 -8.90 -14.57 1.86
CA GLY A 177 -8.63 -13.74 3.04
C GLY A 177 -7.30 -12.98 3.00
N SER A 178 -6.29 -13.43 2.24
CA SER A 178 -5.00 -12.73 2.09
C SER A 178 -4.29 -13.11 0.80
N HIS A 179 -3.31 -12.30 0.36
CA HIS A 179 -2.46 -12.62 -0.79
C HIS A 179 -1.71 -13.95 -0.61
N ASN A 180 -1.17 -14.20 0.58
CA ASN A 180 -0.47 -15.43 0.88
C ASN A 180 -1.43 -16.64 0.83
N ALA A 181 -2.64 -16.51 1.38
CA ALA A 181 -3.64 -17.58 1.30
C ALA A 181 -4.09 -17.85 -0.14
N SER A 182 -4.18 -16.81 -1.00
CA SER A 182 -4.42 -16.99 -2.44
C SER A 182 -3.33 -17.84 -3.08
N LEU A 183 -2.06 -17.54 -2.80
CA LEU A 183 -0.94 -18.31 -3.35
C LEU A 183 -0.95 -19.77 -2.86
N VAL A 184 -1.27 -20.02 -1.61
CA VAL A 184 -1.42 -21.38 -1.06
C VAL A 184 -2.54 -22.14 -1.79
N ALA A 185 -3.70 -21.51 -2.01
CA ALA A 185 -4.81 -22.11 -2.75
C ALA A 185 -4.41 -22.48 -4.20
N LEU A 186 -3.66 -21.58 -4.88
CA LEU A 186 -3.13 -21.88 -6.22
C LEU A 186 -2.10 -23.01 -6.19
N TYR A 187 -1.18 -22.99 -5.24
CA TYR A 187 -0.14 -24.01 -5.10
C TYR A 187 -0.73 -25.40 -4.89
N ASN A 188 -1.81 -25.50 -4.10
CA ASN A 188 -2.54 -26.74 -3.83
C ASN A 188 -3.45 -27.18 -4.99
N GLY A 189 -3.77 -26.27 -5.92
CA GLY A 189 -4.69 -26.53 -7.03
C GLY A 189 -6.16 -26.35 -6.68
N ASP A 190 -6.47 -25.62 -5.61
CA ASP A 190 -7.85 -25.30 -5.21
C ASP A 190 -8.48 -24.25 -6.13
N VAL A 191 -7.65 -23.48 -6.83
CA VAL A 191 -8.01 -22.49 -7.86
C VAL A 191 -7.10 -22.63 -9.08
N ASP A 192 -7.54 -22.14 -10.23
CA ASP A 192 -6.78 -22.22 -11.49
C ASP A 192 -5.78 -21.08 -11.66
N PHE A 193 -6.14 -19.89 -11.20
CA PHE A 193 -5.28 -18.72 -11.18
C PHE A 193 -5.60 -17.82 -9.98
N ILE A 194 -4.65 -16.96 -9.65
CA ILE A 194 -4.84 -15.90 -8.66
C ILE A 194 -4.38 -14.57 -9.21
N SER A 195 -4.87 -13.51 -8.60
CA SER A 195 -4.32 -12.17 -8.72
C SER A 195 -3.72 -11.73 -7.40
N ALA A 196 -2.49 -11.23 -7.45
CA ALA A 196 -1.77 -10.76 -6.28
C ALA A 196 -0.81 -9.61 -6.68
N PHE A 197 -0.21 -8.96 -5.69
CA PHE A 197 0.79 -7.94 -5.96
C PHE A 197 2.01 -8.52 -6.68
N PHE A 198 2.55 -7.74 -7.60
CA PHE A 198 3.81 -7.96 -8.27
C PHE A 198 4.67 -6.71 -8.16
N SER A 199 5.87 -6.86 -7.64
CA SER A 199 6.98 -5.93 -7.83
C SER A 199 8.06 -6.62 -8.64
N PRO A 200 8.79 -5.89 -9.50
CA PRO A 200 9.85 -6.48 -10.31
C PRO A 200 10.90 -7.18 -9.44
N PRO A 201 11.51 -8.25 -9.94
CA PRO A 201 12.60 -8.91 -9.22
C PRO A 201 13.75 -7.94 -8.97
N GLN A 202 14.30 -7.97 -7.78
CA GLN A 202 15.44 -7.13 -7.45
C GLN A 202 16.72 -7.69 -8.09
N ALA A 203 17.29 -6.90 -8.97
CA ALA A 203 18.53 -7.25 -9.66
C ALA A 203 19.74 -7.33 -8.69
N PRO A 204 20.79 -8.09 -9.06
CA PRO A 204 22.07 -8.09 -8.37
C PRO A 204 22.59 -6.67 -8.11
N ILE A 205 23.26 -6.49 -6.97
CA ILE A 205 23.77 -5.17 -6.55
C ILE A 205 24.67 -4.54 -7.62
N VAL A 206 25.49 -5.34 -8.30
CA VAL A 206 26.36 -4.87 -9.38
C VAL A 206 25.56 -4.27 -10.53
N LEU A 207 24.50 -4.92 -10.97
CA LEU A 207 23.64 -4.43 -12.06
C LEU A 207 22.91 -3.15 -11.63
N ARG A 208 22.39 -3.09 -10.40
CA ARG A 208 21.75 -1.88 -9.86
C ARG A 208 22.71 -0.70 -9.78
N GLN A 209 23.97 -0.93 -9.39
CA GLN A 209 25.02 0.09 -9.37
C GLN A 209 25.39 0.58 -10.79
N MET A 210 25.19 -0.26 -11.80
CA MET A 210 25.35 0.10 -13.22
C MET A 210 24.10 0.80 -13.80
N GLY A 211 23.06 1.04 -12.98
CA GLY A 211 21.82 1.71 -13.40
C GLY A 211 20.78 0.76 -13.99
N PHE A 212 20.92 -0.57 -13.84
CA PHE A 212 19.88 -1.49 -14.27
C PHE A 212 18.62 -1.29 -13.43
N GLN A 213 17.51 -1.13 -14.11
CA GLN A 213 16.15 -1.14 -13.55
C GLN A 213 15.27 -1.94 -14.52
N TRP A 214 14.42 -2.79 -13.97
CA TRP A 214 13.42 -3.52 -14.76
C TRP A 214 12.40 -2.51 -15.30
N GLU A 215 12.01 -2.69 -16.56
CA GLU A 215 11.00 -1.86 -17.23
C GLU A 215 9.85 -2.73 -17.73
N PRO A 216 8.62 -2.19 -17.84
CA PRO A 216 7.50 -2.91 -18.44
C PRO A 216 7.82 -3.37 -19.86
N GLY A 217 7.76 -4.68 -20.08
CA GLY A 217 8.15 -5.34 -21.34
C GLY A 217 9.38 -6.22 -21.20
N ASP A 218 10.15 -6.07 -20.12
CA ASP A 218 11.18 -7.03 -19.77
C ASP A 218 10.57 -8.37 -19.34
N ASP A 219 11.41 -9.43 -19.32
CA ASP A 219 10.99 -10.72 -18.79
C ASP A 219 10.49 -10.58 -17.35
N LEU A 220 9.26 -11.06 -17.09
CA LEU A 220 8.58 -10.97 -15.79
C LEU A 220 9.35 -11.67 -14.66
N GLU A 221 10.13 -12.66 -15.03
CA GLU A 221 10.89 -13.48 -14.09
C GLU A 221 12.40 -13.44 -14.38
N LEU A 222 12.88 -12.30 -14.90
CA LEU A 222 14.26 -12.09 -15.29
C LEU A 222 15.22 -12.55 -14.19
N GLY A 223 16.13 -13.47 -14.55
CA GLY A 223 17.15 -14.00 -13.66
C GLY A 223 16.65 -14.95 -12.56
N ILE A 224 15.34 -15.06 -12.34
CA ILE A 224 14.78 -15.90 -11.28
C ILE A 224 14.48 -17.31 -11.77
N TRP A 225 13.80 -17.43 -12.92
CA TRP A 225 13.34 -18.73 -13.40
C TRP A 225 14.27 -19.35 -14.45
N ASN A 226 14.61 -18.60 -15.50
CA ASN A 226 15.20 -19.17 -16.71
C ASN A 226 16.73 -19.33 -16.70
N SER A 227 17.44 -18.69 -15.80
CA SER A 227 18.88 -18.54 -15.92
C SER A 227 19.71 -19.41 -15.00
N THR A 228 19.09 -20.14 -14.05
CA THR A 228 19.90 -20.81 -13.01
C THR A 228 19.26 -22.13 -12.58
N PRO A 229 20.03 -23.25 -12.56
CA PRO A 229 19.58 -24.54 -12.03
C PRO A 229 19.10 -24.43 -10.56
N ALA A 230 18.15 -25.28 -10.17
CA ALA A 230 17.58 -25.27 -8.83
C ALA A 230 18.63 -25.41 -7.71
N GLU A 231 19.68 -26.16 -7.93
CA GLU A 231 20.80 -26.37 -7.00
C GLU A 231 21.64 -25.10 -6.73
N THR A 232 21.49 -24.06 -7.55
CA THR A 232 22.18 -22.78 -7.37
C THR A 232 21.30 -21.71 -6.73
N TRP A 233 20.09 -22.09 -6.27
CA TRP A 233 19.25 -21.20 -5.50
C TRP A 233 19.98 -20.79 -4.22
N GLY A 234 19.97 -19.50 -3.98
CA GLY A 234 20.45 -18.97 -2.72
C GLY A 234 19.47 -19.25 -1.58
N GLU A 235 19.98 -19.13 -0.37
CA GLU A 235 19.18 -19.27 0.83
C GLU A 235 17.96 -18.31 0.77
N ALA A 236 16.79 -18.89 0.71
CA ALA A 236 15.48 -18.27 0.90
C ALA A 236 15.00 -17.17 -0.09
N THR A 237 15.85 -16.46 -0.83
CA THR A 237 15.43 -15.24 -1.54
C THR A 237 15.83 -15.16 -3.01
N GLY A 238 16.68 -16.05 -3.51
CA GLY A 238 17.16 -15.99 -4.88
C GLY A 238 17.89 -17.24 -5.31
N ARG A 239 18.14 -17.34 -6.60
CA ARG A 239 18.82 -18.49 -7.21
C ARG A 239 20.33 -18.48 -7.01
N ILE A 240 20.88 -17.31 -6.83
CA ILE A 240 22.31 -17.10 -6.55
C ILE A 240 22.39 -16.19 -5.33
N THR A 241 23.23 -16.51 -4.37
CA THR A 241 23.46 -15.71 -3.16
C THR A 241 24.52 -14.63 -3.40
N GLY A 242 24.57 -13.63 -2.53
CA GLY A 242 25.55 -12.57 -2.53
C GLY A 242 25.32 -11.51 -3.62
N ASP A 243 26.39 -10.88 -4.08
CA ASP A 243 26.34 -9.71 -4.96
C ASP A 243 25.74 -10.00 -6.36
N LEU A 244 25.63 -11.26 -6.74
CA LEU A 244 25.06 -11.71 -8.01
C LEU A 244 23.63 -12.25 -7.88
N ALA A 245 23.02 -12.18 -6.68
CA ALA A 245 21.69 -12.72 -6.44
C ALA A 245 20.60 -11.85 -7.05
N TRP A 246 19.61 -12.51 -7.65
CA TRP A 246 18.31 -11.95 -7.97
C TRP A 246 17.31 -12.34 -6.87
N TYR A 247 16.50 -11.40 -6.45
CA TYR A 247 15.53 -11.64 -5.38
C TYR A 247 14.11 -11.47 -5.88
N VAL A 248 13.27 -12.45 -5.57
CA VAL A 248 11.82 -12.36 -5.79
C VAL A 248 11.27 -11.24 -4.90
N LYS A 249 10.40 -10.38 -5.47
CA LYS A 249 9.77 -9.24 -4.79
C LYS A 249 8.25 -9.21 -4.99
N ASP A 250 7.65 -10.35 -5.32
CA ASP A 250 6.21 -10.52 -5.45
C ASP A 250 5.65 -11.43 -4.34
N VAL A 251 4.39 -11.81 -4.47
CA VAL A 251 3.68 -12.64 -3.47
C VAL A 251 4.40 -13.94 -3.11
N ARG A 252 5.31 -14.45 -3.96
CA ARG A 252 6.07 -15.69 -3.73
C ARG A 252 7.23 -15.49 -2.73
N GLU A 253 7.68 -14.24 -2.52
CA GLU A 253 8.83 -13.92 -1.66
C GLU A 253 8.68 -14.48 -0.25
N ALA A 254 7.51 -14.33 0.37
CA ALA A 254 7.27 -14.76 1.75
C ALA A 254 7.53 -16.26 1.95
N PHE A 255 7.16 -17.08 0.98
CA PHE A 255 7.31 -18.55 1.04
C PHE A 255 8.74 -19.02 0.78
N LEU A 256 9.51 -18.23 0.05
CA LEU A 256 10.95 -18.46 -0.11
C LEU A 256 11.71 -18.08 1.17
N LEU A 257 11.31 -16.99 1.82
CA LEU A 257 11.96 -16.50 3.05
C LEU A 257 11.74 -17.42 4.25
N ASP A 258 10.53 -17.96 4.41
CA ASP A 258 10.20 -18.87 5.51
C ASP A 258 10.48 -20.35 5.19
N GLY A 259 10.79 -20.65 3.93
CA GLY A 259 11.08 -22.01 3.45
C GLY A 259 9.88 -22.94 3.39
N THR A 260 8.65 -22.42 3.53
CA THR A 260 7.43 -23.26 3.53
C THR A 260 7.19 -23.90 2.17
N TYR A 261 7.42 -23.15 1.08
CA TYR A 261 7.31 -23.64 -0.30
C TYR A 261 8.57 -23.25 -1.09
N PRO A 262 9.70 -23.95 -0.88
CA PRO A 262 10.98 -23.58 -1.49
C PRO A 262 10.99 -23.72 -3.03
N ASP A 263 10.03 -24.47 -3.59
CA ASP A 263 9.84 -24.69 -5.02
C ASP A 263 8.70 -23.83 -5.62
N VAL A 264 8.26 -22.81 -4.91
CA VAL A 264 7.11 -21.98 -5.36
C VAL A 264 7.34 -21.32 -6.72
N VAL A 265 8.55 -20.91 -7.04
CA VAL A 265 8.88 -20.29 -8.34
C VAL A 265 8.92 -21.31 -9.47
N GLU A 266 9.33 -22.55 -9.18
CA GLU A 266 9.28 -23.67 -10.13
C GLU A 266 7.86 -24.08 -10.48
N LYS A 267 6.94 -24.00 -9.52
CA LYS A 267 5.56 -24.42 -9.70
C LYS A 267 4.64 -23.31 -10.17
N ILE A 268 4.87 -22.08 -9.73
CA ILE A 268 3.99 -20.94 -9.98
C ILE A 268 4.68 -19.92 -10.87
N GLY A 269 4.09 -19.69 -12.03
CA GLY A 269 4.51 -18.68 -13.00
C GLY A 269 3.55 -17.50 -13.09
N ILE A 270 3.93 -16.49 -13.88
CA ILE A 270 3.15 -15.30 -14.15
C ILE A 270 2.83 -15.27 -15.63
N VAL A 271 1.54 -15.14 -15.99
CA VAL A 271 1.10 -15.10 -17.40
C VAL A 271 0.84 -13.69 -17.90
N ALA A 272 0.58 -12.75 -17.01
CA ALA A 272 0.35 -11.35 -17.37
C ALA A 272 0.57 -10.42 -16.19
N LEU A 273 0.78 -9.14 -16.49
CA LEU A 273 0.71 -8.03 -15.54
C LEU A 273 -0.45 -7.09 -15.89
N SER A 274 -1.00 -6.44 -14.90
CA SER A 274 -1.93 -5.33 -15.10
C SER A 274 -1.23 -4.06 -15.64
N SER A 275 -2.01 -3.03 -15.92
CA SER A 275 -1.52 -1.66 -15.96
C SER A 275 -0.85 -1.29 -14.61
N VAL A 276 0.12 -0.35 -14.65
CA VAL A 276 0.82 0.10 -13.44
C VAL A 276 -0.16 0.68 -12.42
N ILE A 277 0.01 0.31 -11.18
CA ILE A 277 -0.72 0.82 -10.02
C ILE A 277 0.24 1.73 -9.27
N PRO A 278 -0.02 3.03 -9.13
CA PRO A 278 0.79 3.88 -8.26
C PRO A 278 0.80 3.32 -6.84
N ASN A 279 1.95 3.38 -6.18
CA ASN A 279 2.05 2.91 -4.80
C ASN A 279 1.11 3.70 -3.87
N ASP A 280 0.82 3.13 -2.72
CA ASP A 280 0.29 3.82 -1.56
C ASP A 280 1.32 4.84 -1.01
N GLY A 281 0.90 5.59 0.00
CA GLY A 281 1.78 6.59 0.59
C GLY A 281 1.13 7.24 1.80
N VAL A 282 1.49 8.49 2.03
CA VAL A 282 1.00 9.28 3.15
C VAL A 282 -0.04 10.27 2.66
N SER A 283 -1.24 10.16 3.18
CA SER A 283 -2.36 11.05 2.86
C SER A 283 -2.85 11.78 4.11
N PHE A 284 -3.37 12.97 3.91
CA PHE A 284 -3.94 13.82 4.95
C PHE A 284 -5.37 14.21 4.58
N VAL A 285 -6.25 14.21 5.57
CA VAL A 285 -7.61 14.73 5.40
C VAL A 285 -7.59 16.25 5.17
N PRO A 286 -8.65 16.84 4.60
CA PRO A 286 -8.77 18.28 4.48
C PRO A 286 -8.64 18.99 5.85
N ASP A 287 -8.25 20.25 5.81
CA ASP A 287 -8.10 21.12 6.98
C ASP A 287 -7.05 20.65 8.02
N PHE A 288 -6.26 19.62 7.72
CA PHE A 288 -5.12 19.26 8.58
C PHE A 288 -4.17 20.46 8.69
N PRO A 289 -3.76 20.87 9.91
CA PRO A 289 -2.95 22.06 10.10
C PRO A 289 -1.65 22.02 9.28
N ALA A 290 -1.46 23.01 8.42
CA ALA A 290 -0.39 22.99 7.40
C ALA A 290 1.02 22.88 8.01
N ALA A 291 1.26 23.54 9.17
CA ALA A 291 2.56 23.47 9.85
C ALA A 291 2.83 22.08 10.42
N ASP A 292 1.82 21.45 11.01
CA ASP A 292 1.94 20.13 11.62
C ASP A 292 2.06 19.04 10.54
N LYS A 293 1.30 19.18 9.43
CA LYS A 293 1.48 18.33 8.24
C LYS A 293 2.91 18.40 7.72
N ALA A 294 3.46 19.60 7.53
CA ALA A 294 4.84 19.77 7.07
C ALA A 294 5.85 19.14 8.04
N ALA A 295 5.64 19.27 9.36
CA ALA A 295 6.49 18.65 10.37
C ALA A 295 6.42 17.10 10.31
N ILE A 296 5.22 16.52 10.17
CA ILE A 296 5.03 15.07 10.06
C ILE A 296 5.67 14.53 8.77
N VAL A 297 5.45 15.20 7.62
CA VAL A 297 6.08 14.84 6.34
C VAL A 297 7.60 14.84 6.44
N ALA A 298 8.20 15.90 7.03
CA ALA A 298 9.64 15.97 7.23
C ALA A 298 10.15 14.89 8.20
N ALA A 299 9.39 14.59 9.26
CA ALA A 299 9.72 13.53 10.22
C ALA A 299 9.70 12.14 9.56
N ILE A 300 8.70 11.83 8.74
CA ILE A 300 8.63 10.55 8.00
C ILE A 300 9.86 10.41 7.09
N LYS A 301 10.18 11.43 6.29
CA LYS A 301 11.34 11.41 5.37
C LYS A 301 12.66 11.22 6.12
N SER A 302 12.83 11.90 7.24
CA SER A 302 14.06 11.78 8.04
C SER A 302 14.16 10.45 8.77
N PHE A 303 13.04 9.93 9.28
CA PHE A 303 13.00 8.70 10.04
C PHE A 303 13.20 7.46 9.18
N ILE A 304 12.52 7.36 8.02
CA ILE A 304 12.69 6.23 7.09
C ILE A 304 14.14 6.11 6.58
N ALA A 305 14.89 7.22 6.53
CA ALA A 305 16.29 7.24 6.14
C ALA A 305 17.24 6.70 7.25
N THR A 306 16.77 6.53 8.48
CA THR A 306 17.56 5.93 9.57
C THR A 306 17.51 4.40 9.51
N PRO A 307 18.50 3.67 10.05
CA PRO A 307 18.44 2.22 10.17
C PRO A 307 17.21 1.72 10.94
N GLU A 308 16.80 2.41 12.02
CA GLU A 308 15.60 2.09 12.81
C GLU A 308 14.34 2.25 11.98
N GLY A 309 14.15 3.42 11.37
CA GLY A 309 12.97 3.72 10.55
C GLY A 309 12.90 2.83 9.31
N ASN A 310 14.01 2.62 8.63
CA ASN A 310 14.04 1.72 7.48
C ASN A 310 13.61 0.30 7.85
N ALA A 311 14.11 -0.25 8.95
CA ALA A 311 13.72 -1.59 9.41
C ALA A 311 12.21 -1.71 9.71
N LEU A 312 11.57 -0.65 10.20
CA LEU A 312 10.13 -0.63 10.44
C LEU A 312 9.33 -0.52 9.13
N PHE A 313 9.66 0.46 8.30
CA PHE A 313 8.91 0.72 7.07
C PHE A 313 9.10 -0.35 6.01
N SER A 314 10.31 -0.91 5.85
CA SER A 314 10.62 -1.94 4.85
C SER A 314 10.21 -3.35 5.27
N ASN A 315 9.65 -3.53 6.48
CA ASN A 315 9.14 -4.83 6.93
C ASN A 315 8.10 -5.39 5.94
N PRO A 316 8.32 -6.56 5.33
CA PRO A 316 7.39 -7.13 4.33
C PRO A 316 6.03 -7.52 4.93
N ASN A 317 5.94 -7.70 6.25
CA ASN A 317 4.69 -7.92 6.97
C ASN A 317 4.03 -6.61 7.45
N PHE A 318 4.63 -5.45 7.15
CA PHE A 318 4.02 -4.12 7.26
C PHE A 318 3.60 -3.66 5.86
N TYR A 319 4.23 -2.64 5.29
CA TYR A 319 3.90 -2.14 3.95
C TYR A 319 5.10 -2.18 2.98
N ALA A 320 6.25 -2.69 3.41
CA ALA A 320 7.47 -2.87 2.62
C ALA A 320 7.94 -1.58 1.90
N TRP A 321 7.92 -0.43 2.59
CA TRP A 321 8.43 0.82 2.03
C TRP A 321 9.94 0.96 2.26
N ASP A 322 10.71 0.97 1.20
CA ASP A 322 12.17 1.21 1.30
C ASP A 322 12.48 2.69 1.50
N ASN A 323 11.62 3.56 0.97
CA ASN A 323 11.76 5.00 1.02
C ASN A 323 10.41 5.68 0.72
N VAL A 324 10.38 7.01 0.77
CA VAL A 324 9.28 7.85 0.30
C VAL A 324 9.79 8.95 -0.63
N GLN A 325 8.94 9.39 -1.55
CA GLN A 325 9.23 10.45 -2.51
C GLN A 325 8.13 11.52 -2.46
N ASP A 326 8.52 12.79 -2.59
CA ASP A 326 7.55 13.90 -2.71
C ASP A 326 6.68 13.71 -3.95
N THR A 327 5.39 13.95 -3.78
CA THR A 327 4.40 13.82 -4.85
C THR A 327 3.19 14.71 -4.59
N THR A 328 2.18 14.59 -5.42
CA THR A 328 0.84 15.16 -5.20
C THR A 328 -0.19 14.12 -5.57
N ASP A 329 -1.43 14.34 -5.17
CA ASP A 329 -2.58 13.48 -5.51
C ASP A 329 -2.73 13.26 -7.04
N ALA A 330 -2.20 14.17 -7.89
CA ALA A 330 -2.22 14.04 -9.34
C ALA A 330 -1.54 12.77 -9.89
N ILE A 331 -0.66 12.12 -9.10
CA ILE A 331 -0.04 10.84 -9.48
C ILE A 331 -1.07 9.76 -9.78
N TYR A 332 -2.26 9.86 -9.20
CA TYR A 332 -3.35 8.90 -9.39
C TYR A 332 -4.27 9.21 -10.58
N ASP A 333 -4.10 10.33 -11.30
CA ASP A 333 -5.08 10.74 -12.33
C ASP A 333 -5.17 9.74 -13.49
N VAL A 334 -4.03 9.23 -13.96
CA VAL A 334 -4.02 8.19 -15.00
C VAL A 334 -4.71 6.92 -14.52
N TYR A 335 -4.46 6.52 -13.27
CA TYR A 335 -5.11 5.38 -12.67
C TYR A 335 -6.61 5.61 -12.47
N ARG A 336 -7.03 6.82 -12.01
CA ARG A 336 -8.43 7.21 -11.91
C ARG A 336 -9.16 7.07 -13.24
N GLN A 337 -8.59 7.64 -14.30
CA GLN A 337 -9.16 7.53 -15.66
C GLN A 337 -9.30 6.08 -16.12
N ALA A 338 -8.26 5.27 -15.95
CA ALA A 338 -8.25 3.86 -16.36
C ALA A 338 -9.28 3.00 -15.60
N LYS A 339 -9.64 3.39 -14.37
CA LYS A 339 -10.57 2.64 -13.49
C LYS A 339 -11.93 3.31 -13.32
N GLY A 340 -12.21 4.39 -14.06
CA GLY A 340 -13.51 5.07 -14.03
C GLY A 340 -13.77 5.94 -12.80
N TYR A 341 -12.74 6.27 -12.02
CA TYR A 341 -12.86 7.28 -10.97
C TYR A 341 -12.89 8.69 -11.59
N ALA A 342 -13.59 9.61 -10.93
CA ALA A 342 -13.53 11.01 -11.32
C ALA A 342 -12.13 11.60 -11.09
N VAL A 343 -11.61 12.33 -12.07
CA VAL A 343 -10.39 13.13 -11.89
C VAL A 343 -10.80 14.49 -11.31
N PRO A 344 -10.25 14.86 -10.13
CA PRO A 344 -10.63 16.11 -9.50
C PRO A 344 -10.16 17.33 -10.31
N GLU A 345 -10.95 18.39 -10.32
CA GLU A 345 -10.53 19.71 -10.81
C GLU A 345 -9.47 20.29 -9.83
N ARG A 346 -8.36 20.82 -10.36
CA ARG A 346 -7.26 21.40 -9.60
C ARG A 346 -6.93 22.80 -10.08
#